data_7c6eb0efb7bb621a3e16e6d5366bfd58
#
_entry.id   7c6eb0efb7bb621a3e16e6d5366bfd58
#
_cell.length_a   1.000
_cell.length_b   1.000
_cell.length_c   1.000
_cell.angle_alpha   90.00
_cell.angle_beta   90.00
_cell.angle_gamma   90.00
#
_symmetry.space_group_name_H-M   'P 1'
#
loop_
_entity.id
_entity.type
_entity.pdbx_description
1 polymer ?
#
loop_
_entity_poly.entity_id
_entity_poly.type
_entity_poly.pdbx_seq_one_letter_code
_entity_poly.pdbx_strand_id
1 'polypeptide(L)'
;MPEPVSSLMELLEQVSARKIIEAAPTETRSLSEALHFPFPALVGQPEMKIALLLALINPAISGVLLVGPRGIGKTTAVRGLTDLLPFVNRSACAYGCLPEDIETDGMDAVCPDCAKKYGEGQPLTYPDPVRLVELPLNARLEDVVGGLDERAAAHNRMQIKRGILAHADQNLLYVDEVNLLSDEIVDSILDAAAQGTYTVRRGPVSATYRSRFVLIGSMNPEEGRLRPQIMDRFGLRLIVQGLTEPAERLEAYRRVRAYLTSPRAMITAYADEILAMRQEVQTARDLAPQVKLSPEAEHAGLELVHRLQVDSLRAEITMFEAARAYASADARAEVSSADIRTVAPMTVRLRRSQFISDYVKAQQTEENEIRGVLDELAPPTQAAA
;
A
#
# COMPACT_ATOMS: atom_id res chain seq x y z
N MET A 1 2.21 -6.02 53.39
CA MET A 1 2.95 -4.95 52.71
C MET A 1 4.27 -5.57 52.26
N PRO A 2 4.63 -5.54 51.02
CA PRO A 2 5.95 -6.04 50.59
C PRO A 2 7.03 -5.12 51.19
N GLU A 3 8.12 -5.75 51.67
CA GLU A 3 9.28 -5.03 52.22
C GLU A 3 9.94 -4.15 51.12
N PRO A 4 10.49 -3.00 51.48
CA PRO A 4 11.14 -2.13 50.53
C PRO A 4 12.44 -2.78 50.01
N VAL A 5 12.58 -2.91 48.71
CA VAL A 5 13.75 -3.41 48.02
C VAL A 5 14.94 -2.48 48.27
N SER A 6 16.01 -3.01 48.86
CA SER A 6 17.15 -2.20 49.33
C SER A 6 18.35 -2.18 48.39
N SER A 7 18.34 -2.94 47.30
CA SER A 7 19.42 -2.93 46.30
C SER A 7 18.95 -3.21 44.87
N LEU A 8 19.72 -2.67 43.90
CA LEU A 8 19.48 -2.88 42.48
C LEU A 8 19.56 -4.34 42.05
N MET A 9 20.40 -5.13 42.73
CA MET A 9 20.54 -6.58 42.49
C MET A 9 19.28 -7.35 42.89
N GLU A 10 18.68 -7.01 44.04
CA GLU A 10 17.43 -7.61 44.53
C GLU A 10 16.24 -7.30 43.61
N LEU A 11 16.24 -6.09 43.03
CA LEU A 11 15.23 -5.70 42.03
C LEU A 11 15.40 -6.46 40.74
N LEU A 12 16.63 -6.73 40.30
CA LEU A 12 16.93 -7.52 39.10
C LEU A 12 16.57 -9.00 39.29
N GLU A 13 16.77 -9.56 40.48
CA GLU A 13 16.37 -10.95 40.79
C GLU A 13 14.85 -11.11 40.85
N GLN A 14 14.13 -10.16 41.44
CA GLN A 14 12.65 -10.16 41.46
C GLN A 14 12.05 -10.01 40.06
N VAL A 15 12.66 -9.19 39.19
CA VAL A 15 12.22 -9.02 37.80
C VAL A 15 12.54 -10.26 36.95
N SER A 16 13.66 -10.93 37.20
CA SER A 16 14.05 -12.15 36.50
C SER A 16 13.18 -13.35 36.91
N ALA A 17 12.82 -13.49 38.16
CA ALA A 17 11.94 -14.56 38.65
C ALA A 17 10.49 -14.42 38.14
N ARG A 18 10.01 -13.20 37.84
CA ARG A 18 8.67 -12.98 37.25
C ARG A 18 8.56 -13.27 35.76
N LYS A 19 9.69 -13.45 35.05
CA LYS A 19 9.71 -13.65 33.56
C LYS A 19 9.47 -15.11 33.14
N ILE A 20 9.29 -16.05 34.00
CA ILE A 20 9.05 -17.49 33.67
C ILE A 20 7.56 -17.84 33.69
N ILE A 21 6.67 -16.89 33.95
CA ILE A 21 5.23 -17.15 33.90
C ILE A 21 4.72 -16.72 32.51
N GLU A 22 4.55 -17.72 31.64
CA GLU A 22 3.65 -17.79 30.51
C GLU A 22 3.55 -16.53 29.64
N ALA A 23 4.36 -16.48 28.60
CA ALA A 23 3.94 -15.85 27.36
C ALA A 23 2.87 -16.73 26.70
N ALA A 24 1.64 -16.64 27.17
CA ALA A 24 0.51 -16.98 26.33
C ALA A 24 0.59 -16.11 25.05
N PRO A 25 0.25 -16.63 23.86
CA PRO A 25 0.18 -15.81 22.68
C PRO A 25 -1.00 -14.85 22.84
N THR A 26 -0.76 -13.78 23.52
CA THR A 26 -1.64 -12.62 23.49
C THR A 26 -1.52 -12.07 22.09
N GLU A 27 -2.65 -12.07 21.37
CA GLU A 27 -2.89 -11.05 20.35
C GLU A 27 -2.22 -9.79 20.83
N THR A 28 -1.35 -9.22 20.02
CA THR A 28 -0.55 -8.03 20.33
C THR A 28 -1.48 -6.86 20.61
N ARG A 29 -2.06 -6.79 21.80
CA ARG A 29 -2.48 -5.53 22.38
C ARG A 29 -1.19 -4.81 22.70
N SER A 30 -0.82 -3.85 21.87
CA SER A 30 0.27 -2.94 22.18
C SER A 30 -0.06 -2.29 23.52
N LEU A 31 0.88 -2.29 24.46
CA LEU A 31 0.73 -1.74 25.80
C LEU A 31 0.52 -0.22 25.84
N SER A 32 0.54 0.42 24.68
CA SER A 32 0.07 1.79 24.44
C SER A 32 -0.54 1.83 23.04
N GLU A 33 -1.74 2.36 22.89
CA GLU A 33 -2.15 2.94 21.62
C GLU A 33 -1.03 3.91 21.23
N ALA A 34 -0.29 3.57 20.18
CA ALA A 34 0.78 4.42 19.71
C ALA A 34 0.13 5.74 19.26
N LEU A 35 0.33 6.79 20.03
CA LEU A 35 -0.13 8.12 19.67
C LEU A 35 0.66 8.53 18.42
N HIS A 36 -0.02 8.74 17.30
CA HIS A 36 0.62 9.15 16.07
C HIS A 36 0.63 10.69 15.94
N PHE A 37 1.62 11.19 15.21
CA PHE A 37 1.63 12.61 14.87
C PHE A 37 0.44 12.90 13.93
N PRO A 38 -0.42 13.90 14.22
CA PRO A 38 -1.61 14.17 13.43
C PRO A 38 -1.29 14.46 11.97
N PHE A 39 -1.95 13.76 11.04
CA PHE A 39 -1.73 13.97 9.60
C PHE A 39 -1.95 15.41 9.14
N PRO A 40 -3.03 16.13 9.56
CA PRO A 40 -3.21 17.53 9.21
C PRO A 40 -2.11 18.45 9.76
N ALA A 41 -1.44 18.06 10.84
CA ALA A 41 -0.33 18.82 11.41
C ALA A 41 0.98 18.76 10.60
N LEU A 42 1.08 17.89 9.59
CA LEU A 42 2.24 17.83 8.70
C LEU A 42 2.39 19.15 7.94
N VAL A 43 3.61 19.71 7.94
CA VAL A 43 3.90 20.96 7.23
C VAL A 43 4.37 20.68 5.81
N GLY A 44 3.87 21.44 4.83
CA GLY A 44 4.24 21.30 3.43
C GLY A 44 3.86 19.96 2.84
N GLN A 45 4.65 19.45 1.90
CA GLN A 45 4.53 18.13 1.25
C GLN A 45 3.15 17.86 0.59
N PRO A 46 2.59 18.81 -0.19
CA PRO A 46 1.22 18.69 -0.70
C PRO A 46 1.05 17.47 -1.62
N GLU A 47 2.00 17.20 -2.50
CA GLU A 47 1.95 16.07 -3.42
C GLU A 47 1.91 14.73 -2.66
N MET A 48 2.73 14.60 -1.60
CA MET A 48 2.74 13.40 -0.76
C MET A 48 1.40 13.21 -0.04
N LYS A 49 0.86 14.28 0.54
CA LYS A 49 -0.44 14.22 1.23
C LYS A 49 -1.56 13.81 0.28
N ILE A 50 -1.63 14.43 -0.89
CA ILE A 50 -2.63 14.11 -1.93
C ILE A 50 -2.51 12.63 -2.32
N ALA A 51 -1.33 12.15 -2.69
CA ALA A 51 -1.15 10.77 -3.13
C ALA A 51 -1.53 9.75 -2.06
N LEU A 52 -1.19 10.01 -0.80
CA LEU A 52 -1.57 9.16 0.32
C LEU A 52 -3.08 9.11 0.52
N LEU A 53 -3.76 10.25 0.45
CA LEU A 53 -5.24 10.33 0.55
C LEU A 53 -5.91 9.63 -0.64
N LEU A 54 -5.43 9.84 -1.87
CA LEU A 54 -5.97 9.17 -3.05
C LEU A 54 -5.90 7.65 -2.95
N ALA A 55 -4.78 7.11 -2.43
CA ALA A 55 -4.63 5.67 -2.20
C ALA A 55 -5.57 5.13 -1.11
N LEU A 56 -5.92 5.95 -0.10
CA LEU A 56 -6.94 5.59 0.88
C LEU A 56 -8.34 5.57 0.29
N ILE A 57 -8.64 6.52 -0.59
CA ILE A 57 -9.95 6.66 -1.24
C ILE A 57 -10.16 5.51 -2.23
N ASN A 58 -9.16 5.21 -3.07
CA ASN A 58 -9.30 4.18 -4.10
C ASN A 58 -8.14 3.17 -4.06
N PRO A 59 -8.33 2.00 -3.44
CA PRO A 59 -7.32 0.94 -3.41
C PRO A 59 -6.90 0.41 -4.78
N ALA A 60 -7.71 0.60 -5.84
CA ALA A 60 -7.37 0.19 -7.21
C ALA A 60 -6.13 0.92 -7.78
N ILE A 61 -5.69 1.99 -7.13
CA ILE A 61 -4.44 2.71 -7.45
C ILE A 61 -3.19 1.81 -7.30
N SER A 62 -3.29 0.66 -6.63
CA SER A 62 -2.18 -0.32 -6.47
C SER A 62 -0.98 0.19 -5.68
N GLY A 63 -1.19 1.15 -4.77
CA GLY A 63 -0.20 1.59 -3.79
C GLY A 63 0.62 2.82 -4.17
N VAL A 64 1.39 3.29 -3.20
CA VAL A 64 2.20 4.52 -3.26
C VAL A 64 3.65 4.22 -2.94
N LEU A 65 4.59 4.70 -3.76
CA LEU A 65 6.02 4.66 -3.51
C LEU A 65 6.54 6.08 -3.19
N LEU A 66 7.06 6.26 -1.98
CA LEU A 66 7.65 7.50 -1.50
C LEU A 66 9.18 7.43 -1.64
N VAL A 67 9.73 8.10 -2.65
CA VAL A 67 11.18 8.14 -2.92
C VAL A 67 11.78 9.42 -2.35
N GLY A 68 12.79 9.31 -1.50
CA GLY A 68 13.47 10.49 -0.96
C GLY A 68 14.35 10.17 0.25
N PRO A 69 15.18 11.14 0.68
CA PRO A 69 16.14 10.95 1.77
C PRO A 69 15.47 10.65 3.11
N ARG A 70 16.27 10.23 4.08
CA ARG A 70 15.81 10.01 5.46
C ARG A 70 15.42 11.33 6.14
N GLY A 71 14.55 11.25 7.13
CA GLY A 71 14.24 12.39 8.02
C GLY A 71 13.27 13.43 7.45
N ILE A 72 12.66 13.22 6.29
CA ILE A 72 11.72 14.18 5.66
C ILE A 72 10.25 13.94 6.00
N GLY A 73 9.96 13.04 6.97
CA GLY A 73 8.61 12.83 7.48
C GLY A 73 7.78 11.76 6.76
N LYS A 74 8.34 10.93 5.87
CA LYS A 74 7.61 9.87 5.15
C LYS A 74 6.87 8.93 6.12
N THR A 75 7.61 8.29 7.03
CA THR A 75 7.05 7.36 8.02
C THR A 75 6.05 8.05 8.96
N THR A 76 6.30 9.30 9.35
CA THR A 76 5.38 10.10 10.16
C THR A 76 4.06 10.34 9.43
N ALA A 77 4.12 10.67 8.14
CA ALA A 77 2.92 10.86 7.31
C ALA A 77 2.09 9.57 7.20
N VAL A 78 2.76 8.43 6.95
CA VAL A 78 2.07 7.14 6.84
C VAL A 78 1.41 6.72 8.15
N ARG A 79 2.10 6.89 9.28
CA ARG A 79 1.52 6.58 10.60
C ARG A 79 0.34 7.47 10.95
N GLY A 80 0.38 8.74 10.56
CA GLY A 80 -0.74 9.66 10.75
C GLY A 80 -2.00 9.33 9.93
N LEU A 81 -1.88 8.54 8.87
CA LEU A 81 -3.04 8.13 8.06
C LEU A 81 -4.01 7.22 8.81
N THR A 82 -3.54 6.45 9.78
CA THR A 82 -4.40 5.50 10.51
C THR A 82 -5.58 6.17 11.20
N ASP A 83 -5.42 7.43 11.59
CA ASP A 83 -6.48 8.21 12.24
C ASP A 83 -7.57 8.68 11.26
N LEU A 84 -7.28 8.66 9.94
CA LEU A 84 -8.21 9.09 8.89
C LEU A 84 -9.12 7.97 8.37
N LEU A 85 -8.85 6.73 8.76
CA LEU A 85 -9.59 5.58 8.24
C LEU A 85 -10.79 5.26 9.12
N PRO A 86 -11.92 4.91 8.49
CA PRO A 86 -13.11 4.47 9.19
C PRO A 86 -12.95 3.04 9.72
N PHE A 87 -14.00 2.57 10.41
CA PHE A 87 -14.16 1.15 10.68
C PHE A 87 -14.47 0.39 9.38
N VAL A 88 -13.96 -0.81 9.29
CA VAL A 88 -14.25 -1.76 8.20
C VAL A 88 -14.94 -2.99 8.77
N ASN A 89 -15.80 -3.63 7.98
CA ASN A 89 -16.37 -4.91 8.31
C ASN A 89 -15.35 -6.02 8.08
N ARG A 90 -14.67 -6.40 9.15
CA ARG A 90 -13.62 -7.42 9.09
C ARG A 90 -14.21 -8.81 9.17
N SER A 91 -13.71 -9.73 8.35
CA SER A 91 -14.10 -11.14 8.43
C SER A 91 -13.75 -11.76 9.77
N ALA A 92 -14.69 -12.49 10.36
CA ALA A 92 -14.46 -13.32 11.53
C ALA A 92 -13.69 -14.63 11.21
N CYS A 93 -13.40 -14.87 9.93
CA CYS A 93 -12.74 -16.06 9.42
C CYS A 93 -11.25 -15.83 9.16
N ALA A 94 -10.43 -16.87 9.37
CA ALA A 94 -9.00 -16.85 9.08
C ALA A 94 -8.65 -16.65 7.60
N TYR A 95 -9.57 -17.02 6.70
CA TYR A 95 -9.38 -16.91 5.24
C TYR A 95 -9.90 -15.60 4.66
N GLY A 96 -10.58 -14.76 5.47
CA GLY A 96 -11.11 -13.48 5.03
C GLY A 96 -12.44 -13.57 4.29
N CYS A 97 -13.25 -14.63 4.48
CA CYS A 97 -14.56 -14.79 3.84
C CYS A 97 -15.52 -13.66 4.21
N LEU A 98 -16.22 -13.12 3.22
CA LEU A 98 -17.18 -12.03 3.38
C LEU A 98 -18.58 -12.45 2.89
N PRO A 99 -19.67 -11.86 3.38
CA PRO A 99 -21.02 -12.13 2.89
C PRO A 99 -21.18 -11.85 1.39
N GLU A 100 -20.56 -10.77 0.90
CA GLU A 100 -20.60 -10.34 -0.50
C GLU A 100 -20.07 -11.41 -1.47
N ASP A 101 -19.16 -12.27 -1.00
CA ASP A 101 -18.63 -13.35 -1.84
C ASP A 101 -19.69 -14.41 -2.12
N ILE A 102 -20.53 -14.70 -1.12
CA ILE A 102 -21.62 -15.65 -1.26
C ILE A 102 -22.69 -15.08 -2.19
N GLU A 103 -22.95 -13.77 -2.09
CA GLU A 103 -23.94 -13.08 -2.93
C GLU A 103 -23.50 -13.02 -4.40
N THR A 104 -22.19 -12.91 -4.65
CA THR A 104 -21.63 -12.79 -6.01
C THR A 104 -21.34 -14.15 -6.65
N ASP A 105 -20.66 -15.03 -5.93
CA ASP A 105 -20.08 -16.26 -6.47
C ASP A 105 -20.69 -17.55 -5.84
N GLY A 106 -21.64 -17.39 -4.90
CA GLY A 106 -22.33 -18.51 -4.26
C GLY A 106 -21.59 -19.08 -3.03
N MET A 107 -22.18 -20.11 -2.43
CA MET A 107 -21.69 -20.72 -1.18
C MET A 107 -20.30 -21.35 -1.31
N ASP A 108 -19.89 -21.71 -2.51
CA ASP A 108 -18.58 -22.32 -2.79
C ASP A 108 -17.43 -21.29 -2.77
N ALA A 109 -17.75 -20.00 -2.77
CA ALA A 109 -16.77 -18.91 -2.69
C ALA A 109 -16.15 -18.72 -1.29
N VAL A 110 -16.74 -19.33 -0.28
CA VAL A 110 -16.31 -19.22 1.12
C VAL A 110 -15.93 -20.56 1.72
N CYS A 111 -15.20 -20.53 2.84
CA CYS A 111 -14.84 -21.78 3.52
C CYS A 111 -16.10 -22.47 4.12
N PRO A 112 -16.05 -23.81 4.33
CA PRO A 112 -17.22 -24.57 4.82
C PRO A 112 -17.81 -24.05 6.12
N ASP A 113 -16.97 -23.56 7.05
CA ASP A 113 -17.42 -22.99 8.31
C ASP A 113 -18.23 -21.70 8.11
N CYS A 114 -17.79 -20.85 7.17
CA CYS A 114 -18.49 -19.62 6.85
C CYS A 114 -19.80 -19.90 6.08
N ALA A 115 -19.80 -20.84 5.15
CA ALA A 115 -21.01 -21.28 4.46
C ALA A 115 -22.06 -21.77 5.44
N LYS A 116 -21.67 -22.58 6.46
CA LYS A 116 -22.56 -23.04 7.52
C LYS A 116 -23.12 -21.88 8.35
N LYS A 117 -22.25 -20.98 8.84
CA LYS A 117 -22.65 -19.81 9.64
C LYS A 117 -23.63 -18.92 8.87
N TYR A 118 -23.36 -18.68 7.59
CA TYR A 118 -24.27 -17.89 6.73
C TYR A 118 -25.62 -18.55 6.59
N GLY A 119 -25.66 -19.88 6.36
CA GLY A 119 -26.91 -20.63 6.28
C GLY A 119 -27.71 -20.65 7.61
N GLU A 120 -27.03 -20.49 8.74
CA GLU A 120 -27.62 -20.35 10.07
C GLU A 120 -28.00 -18.91 10.43
N GLY A 121 -27.78 -17.94 9.52
CA GLY A 121 -28.05 -16.52 9.75
C GLY A 121 -27.07 -15.84 10.73
N GLN A 122 -25.90 -16.43 10.98
CA GLN A 122 -24.88 -15.83 11.84
C GLN A 122 -24.02 -14.81 11.06
N PRO A 123 -23.60 -13.70 11.71
CA PRO A 123 -22.75 -12.71 11.06
C PRO A 123 -21.37 -13.29 10.74
N LEU A 124 -20.89 -13.05 9.51
CA LEU A 124 -19.54 -13.42 9.06
C LEU A 124 -18.51 -12.33 9.33
N THR A 125 -18.95 -11.12 9.65
CA THR A 125 -18.10 -9.93 9.84
C THR A 125 -18.41 -9.22 11.15
N TYR A 126 -17.44 -8.42 11.60
CA TYR A 126 -17.59 -7.50 12.73
C TYR A 126 -16.89 -6.17 12.42
N PRO A 127 -17.38 -5.04 12.94
CA PRO A 127 -16.72 -3.76 12.76
C PRO A 127 -15.38 -3.73 13.52
N ASP A 128 -14.30 -3.37 12.83
CA ASP A 128 -12.94 -3.28 13.39
C ASP A 128 -12.20 -2.07 12.80
N PRO A 129 -11.40 -1.33 13.58
CA PRO A 129 -10.62 -0.22 13.05
C PRO A 129 -9.52 -0.72 12.12
N VAL A 130 -9.26 0.05 11.08
CA VAL A 130 -8.11 -0.18 10.21
C VAL A 130 -6.83 0.05 11.01
N ARG A 131 -5.84 -0.80 10.77
CA ARG A 131 -4.54 -0.77 11.46
C ARG A 131 -3.41 -0.53 10.47
N LEU A 132 -2.33 0.06 10.96
CA LEU A 132 -1.07 0.08 10.24
C LEU A 132 -0.31 -1.22 10.54
N VAL A 133 -0.04 -1.98 9.50
CA VAL A 133 0.84 -3.15 9.55
C VAL A 133 2.17 -2.74 8.96
N GLU A 134 3.21 -2.69 9.79
CA GLU A 134 4.56 -2.36 9.34
C GLU A 134 5.35 -3.66 9.08
N LEU A 135 6.01 -3.74 7.93
CA LEU A 135 6.88 -4.86 7.62
C LEU A 135 8.27 -4.63 8.23
N PRO A 136 8.74 -5.52 9.11
CA PRO A 136 10.10 -5.41 9.63
C PRO A 136 11.16 -5.62 8.53
N LEU A 137 12.25 -4.85 8.56
CA LEU A 137 13.35 -4.95 7.58
C LEU A 137 14.02 -6.33 7.56
N ASN A 138 13.99 -7.05 8.69
CA ASN A 138 14.56 -8.40 8.82
C ASN A 138 13.51 -9.50 8.61
N ALA A 139 12.34 -9.19 8.06
CA ALA A 139 11.30 -10.17 7.77
C ALA A 139 11.81 -11.22 6.78
N ARG A 140 11.48 -12.47 7.05
CA ARG A 140 11.72 -13.59 6.13
C ARG A 140 10.47 -13.81 5.27
N LEU A 141 10.63 -14.47 4.14
CA LEU A 141 9.49 -14.81 3.27
C LEU A 141 8.38 -15.53 4.04
N GLU A 142 8.73 -16.40 4.97
CA GLU A 142 7.75 -17.14 5.81
C GLU A 142 6.98 -16.24 6.76
N ASP A 143 7.58 -15.14 7.22
CA ASP A 143 6.88 -14.15 8.05
C ASP A 143 5.87 -13.37 7.21
N VAL A 144 6.18 -13.15 5.95
CA VAL A 144 5.36 -12.38 5.02
C VAL A 144 4.17 -13.19 4.50
N VAL A 145 4.43 -14.36 3.92
CA VAL A 145 3.38 -15.18 3.31
C VAL A 145 2.78 -16.20 4.28
N GLY A 146 3.52 -16.61 5.30
CA GLY A 146 3.14 -17.65 6.25
C GLY A 146 3.96 -18.93 6.11
N GLY A 147 4.12 -19.61 7.22
CA GLY A 147 4.90 -20.83 7.37
C GLY A 147 4.09 -21.96 8.00
N LEU A 148 4.73 -23.08 8.25
CA LEU A 148 4.14 -24.17 9.06
C LEU A 148 4.04 -23.71 10.52
N ASP A 149 2.91 -24.02 11.15
CA ASP A 149 2.77 -23.81 12.59
C ASP A 149 3.51 -24.92 13.33
N GLU A 150 4.70 -24.61 13.86
CA GLU A 150 5.54 -25.54 14.59
C GLU A 150 4.86 -26.10 15.84
N ARG A 151 3.99 -25.31 16.50
CA ARG A 151 3.24 -25.73 17.67
C ARG A 151 2.17 -26.75 17.29
N ALA A 152 1.45 -26.50 16.21
CA ALA A 152 0.47 -27.46 15.69
C ALA A 152 1.17 -28.73 15.20
N ALA A 153 2.33 -28.62 14.56
CA ALA A 153 3.14 -29.74 14.09
C ALA A 153 3.64 -30.63 15.26
N ALA A 154 4.02 -30.03 16.38
CA ALA A 154 4.37 -30.77 17.60
C ALA A 154 3.21 -31.63 18.16
N HIS A 155 1.96 -31.31 17.79
CA HIS A 155 0.75 -32.06 18.15
C HIS A 155 0.21 -32.89 16.96
N ASN A 156 1.04 -33.22 15.98
CA ASN A 156 0.68 -33.96 14.76
C ASN A 156 -0.42 -33.27 13.91
N ARG A 157 -0.57 -31.95 14.01
CA ARG A 157 -1.51 -31.16 13.20
C ARG A 157 -0.72 -30.28 12.24
N MET A 158 -0.87 -30.53 10.95
CA MET A 158 -0.26 -29.69 9.92
C MET A 158 -1.17 -28.48 9.65
N GLN A 159 -0.79 -27.32 10.16
CA GLN A 159 -1.49 -26.05 9.95
C GLN A 159 -0.53 -25.00 9.40
N ILE A 160 -1.05 -24.09 8.58
CA ILE A 160 -0.31 -22.93 8.09
C ILE A 160 -0.57 -21.77 9.05
N LYS A 161 0.50 -21.22 9.63
CA LYS A 161 0.47 -19.96 10.37
C LYS A 161 0.34 -18.82 9.36
N ARG A 162 -0.61 -17.90 9.59
CA ARG A 162 -0.82 -16.73 8.74
C ARG A 162 0.40 -15.81 8.79
N GLY A 163 0.80 -15.31 7.61
CA GLY A 163 1.82 -14.30 7.46
C GLY A 163 1.29 -12.86 7.57
N ILE A 164 2.19 -11.91 7.45
CA ILE A 164 1.89 -10.47 7.49
C ILE A 164 0.87 -10.08 6.42
N LEU A 165 0.91 -10.67 5.23
CA LEU A 165 -0.04 -10.40 4.15
C LEU A 165 -1.50 -10.72 4.52
N ALA A 166 -1.73 -11.83 5.25
CA ALA A 166 -3.07 -12.15 5.74
C ALA A 166 -3.51 -11.21 6.87
N HIS A 167 -2.58 -10.72 7.70
CA HIS A 167 -2.87 -9.73 8.73
C HIS A 167 -3.08 -8.33 8.15
N ALA A 168 -2.53 -8.06 6.97
CA ALA A 168 -2.70 -6.81 6.26
C ALA A 168 -4.07 -6.70 5.56
N ASP A 169 -4.84 -7.78 5.43
CA ASP A 169 -6.16 -7.71 4.80
C ASP A 169 -7.03 -6.62 5.42
N GLN A 170 -7.58 -5.74 4.57
CA GLN A 170 -8.35 -4.55 4.94
C GLN A 170 -7.60 -3.53 5.85
N ASN A 171 -6.27 -3.55 5.82
CA ASN A 171 -5.40 -2.65 6.58
C ASN A 171 -4.50 -1.83 5.67
N LEU A 172 -3.66 -0.96 6.27
CA LEU A 172 -2.51 -0.35 5.61
C LEU A 172 -1.30 -1.25 5.78
N LEU A 173 -0.64 -1.61 4.69
CA LEU A 173 0.68 -2.27 4.75
C LEU A 173 1.75 -1.23 4.40
N TYR A 174 2.60 -0.93 5.37
CA TYR A 174 3.75 -0.06 5.19
C TYR A 174 5.04 -0.87 5.10
N VAL A 175 5.77 -0.65 4.02
CA VAL A 175 7.08 -1.24 3.76
C VAL A 175 8.12 -0.12 3.74
N ASP A 176 8.82 0.04 4.86
CA ASP A 176 9.91 1.02 4.93
C ASP A 176 11.16 0.48 4.23
N GLU A 177 11.87 1.34 3.51
CA GLU A 177 13.10 0.99 2.78
C GLU A 177 12.92 -0.27 1.90
N VAL A 178 11.88 -0.29 1.07
CA VAL A 178 11.50 -1.42 0.21
C VAL A 178 12.66 -1.93 -0.68
N ASN A 179 13.63 -1.06 -1.00
CA ASN A 179 14.82 -1.37 -1.77
C ASN A 179 15.85 -2.24 -1.01
N LEU A 180 15.70 -2.42 0.30
CA LEU A 180 16.58 -3.27 1.12
C LEU A 180 16.02 -4.69 1.32
N LEU A 181 14.76 -4.92 0.98
CA LEU A 181 14.15 -6.24 1.06
C LEU A 181 14.61 -7.13 -0.11
N SER A 182 14.56 -8.45 0.11
CA SER A 182 14.80 -9.39 -0.98
C SER A 182 13.70 -9.28 -2.05
N ASP A 183 14.10 -9.49 -3.31
CA ASP A 183 13.18 -9.43 -4.44
C ASP A 183 11.97 -10.36 -4.29
N GLU A 184 12.17 -11.55 -3.73
CA GLU A 184 11.11 -12.54 -3.50
C GLU A 184 10.02 -12.02 -2.54
N ILE A 185 10.43 -11.28 -1.50
CA ILE A 185 9.51 -10.67 -0.54
C ILE A 185 8.71 -9.57 -1.24
N VAL A 186 9.41 -8.68 -1.94
CA VAL A 186 8.76 -7.55 -2.61
C VAL A 186 7.80 -8.03 -3.70
N ASP A 187 8.21 -9.01 -4.52
CA ASP A 187 7.35 -9.62 -5.53
C ASP A 187 6.10 -10.26 -4.90
N SER A 188 6.25 -11.00 -3.79
CA SER A 188 5.12 -11.61 -3.08
C SER A 188 4.12 -10.57 -2.55
N ILE A 189 4.60 -9.45 -2.02
CA ILE A 189 3.75 -8.36 -1.53
C ILE A 189 3.00 -7.70 -2.69
N LEU A 190 3.70 -7.40 -3.78
CA LEU A 190 3.11 -6.72 -4.93
C LEU A 190 2.12 -7.62 -5.69
N ASP A 191 2.39 -8.93 -5.77
CA ASP A 191 1.46 -9.89 -6.37
C ASP A 191 0.19 -10.02 -5.52
N ALA A 192 0.34 -10.12 -4.19
CA ALA A 192 -0.80 -10.15 -3.28
C ALA A 192 -1.63 -8.86 -3.34
N ALA A 193 -0.99 -7.68 -3.41
CA ALA A 193 -1.66 -6.39 -3.56
C ALA A 193 -2.44 -6.29 -4.87
N ALA A 194 -1.89 -6.83 -5.97
CA ALA A 194 -2.52 -6.78 -7.29
C ALA A 194 -3.70 -7.77 -7.42
N GLN A 195 -3.59 -8.95 -6.81
CA GLN A 195 -4.59 -10.03 -6.91
C GLN A 195 -5.66 -9.95 -5.80
N GLY A 196 -5.38 -9.25 -4.69
CA GLY A 196 -6.23 -9.23 -3.50
C GLY A 196 -6.30 -10.56 -2.75
N THR A 197 -5.55 -11.58 -3.21
CA THR A 197 -5.44 -12.91 -2.61
C THR A 197 -4.04 -13.48 -2.83
N TYR A 198 -3.62 -14.42 -1.99
CA TYR A 198 -2.41 -15.20 -2.21
C TYR A 198 -2.55 -16.62 -1.67
N THR A 199 -1.81 -17.53 -2.25
CA THR A 199 -1.83 -18.95 -1.87
C THR A 199 -0.49 -19.37 -1.29
N VAL A 200 -0.53 -19.98 -0.11
CA VAL A 200 0.64 -20.59 0.55
C VAL A 200 0.58 -22.09 0.40
N ARG A 201 1.67 -22.70 -0.06
CA ARG A 201 1.84 -24.15 -0.10
C ARG A 201 3.04 -24.55 0.75
N ARG A 202 2.84 -25.49 1.66
CA ARG A 202 3.89 -26.06 2.51
C ARG A 202 3.70 -27.58 2.58
N GLY A 203 4.50 -28.29 1.80
CA GLY A 203 4.33 -29.73 1.60
C GLY A 203 2.93 -30.09 1.08
N PRO A 204 2.17 -30.94 1.76
CA PRO A 204 0.83 -31.34 1.33
C PRO A 204 -0.27 -30.31 1.67
N VAL A 205 0.05 -29.28 2.46
CA VAL A 205 -0.94 -28.29 2.92
C VAL A 205 -0.90 -27.07 2.02
N SER A 206 -2.07 -26.63 1.57
CA SER A 206 -2.25 -25.37 0.81
C SER A 206 -3.39 -24.57 1.45
N ALA A 207 -3.21 -23.26 1.55
CA ALA A 207 -4.24 -22.35 2.01
C ALA A 207 -4.20 -21.05 1.19
N THR A 208 -5.36 -20.56 0.79
CA THR A 208 -5.51 -19.28 0.11
C THR A 208 -6.11 -18.28 1.09
N TYR A 209 -5.48 -17.12 1.19
CA TYR A 209 -5.89 -16.04 2.07
C TYR A 209 -6.22 -14.79 1.25
N ARG A 210 -7.14 -13.98 1.75
CA ARG A 210 -7.36 -12.63 1.25
C ARG A 210 -6.25 -11.71 1.71
N SER A 211 -5.95 -10.72 0.88
CA SER A 211 -4.87 -9.78 1.09
C SER A 211 -5.15 -8.48 0.35
N ARG A 212 -6.29 -7.84 0.66
CA ARG A 212 -6.71 -6.55 0.12
C ARG A 212 -6.28 -5.46 1.08
N PHE A 213 -5.22 -4.76 0.75
CA PHE A 213 -4.65 -3.72 1.61
C PHE A 213 -4.20 -2.51 0.77
N VAL A 214 -4.07 -1.38 1.43
CA VAL A 214 -3.42 -0.21 0.83
C VAL A 214 -1.92 -0.35 1.05
N LEU A 215 -1.16 -0.51 -0.04
CA LEU A 215 0.30 -0.64 0.01
C LEU A 215 0.96 0.74 -0.03
N ILE A 216 1.82 1.02 0.94
CA ILE A 216 2.68 2.20 0.95
C ILE A 216 4.12 1.73 1.12
N GLY A 217 4.98 2.05 0.15
CA GLY A 217 6.42 1.79 0.21
C GLY A 217 7.21 3.07 0.39
N SER A 218 8.29 3.04 1.15
CA SER A 218 9.29 4.10 1.15
C SER A 218 10.61 3.59 0.59
N MET A 219 11.39 4.50 0.01
CA MET A 219 12.72 4.20 -0.52
C MET A 219 13.65 5.40 -0.32
N ASN A 220 14.90 5.13 0.10
CA ASN A 220 15.99 6.08 0.03
C ASN A 220 16.91 5.70 -1.16
N PRO A 221 17.00 6.54 -2.20
CA PRO A 221 17.81 6.22 -3.38
C PRO A 221 19.32 6.16 -3.11
N GLU A 222 19.81 6.68 -1.96
CA GLU A 222 21.21 6.58 -1.54
C GLU A 222 21.57 5.17 -1.05
N GLU A 223 20.59 4.38 -0.60
CA GLU A 223 20.80 3.05 -0.01
C GLU A 223 20.63 1.92 -1.02
N GLY A 224 20.26 2.24 -2.24
CA GLY A 224 20.07 1.27 -3.30
C GLY A 224 18.99 1.66 -4.28
N ARG A 225 18.90 0.92 -5.37
CA ARG A 225 17.91 1.12 -6.43
C ARG A 225 16.91 -0.01 -6.42
N LEU A 226 15.66 0.32 -6.55
CA LEU A 226 14.61 -0.64 -6.80
C LEU A 226 14.60 -1.03 -8.30
N ARG A 227 14.42 -2.30 -8.60
CA ARG A 227 14.33 -2.75 -9.99
C ARG A 227 13.15 -2.07 -10.70
N PRO A 228 13.30 -1.65 -11.97
CA PRO A 228 12.24 -0.98 -12.71
C PRO A 228 10.91 -1.76 -12.73
N GLN A 229 10.98 -3.09 -12.81
CA GLN A 229 9.82 -3.98 -12.82
C GLN A 229 9.02 -3.91 -11.50
N ILE A 230 9.73 -3.80 -10.37
CA ILE A 230 9.12 -3.64 -9.05
C ILE A 230 8.51 -2.23 -8.94
N MET A 231 9.26 -1.20 -9.36
CA MET A 231 8.74 0.16 -9.38
C MET A 231 7.47 0.28 -10.22
N ASP A 232 7.37 -0.45 -11.33
CA ASP A 232 6.21 -0.39 -12.22
C ASP A 232 4.93 -0.95 -11.60
N ARG A 233 5.04 -1.74 -10.55
CA ARG A 233 3.89 -2.27 -9.81
C ARG A 233 3.28 -1.28 -8.83
N PHE A 234 4.04 -0.26 -8.37
CA PHE A 234 3.47 0.84 -7.59
C PHE A 234 2.73 1.80 -8.51
N GLY A 235 1.50 2.10 -8.15
CA GLY A 235 0.65 3.00 -8.93
C GLY A 235 1.17 4.44 -8.90
N LEU A 236 1.21 5.06 -7.73
CA LEU A 236 1.71 6.41 -7.54
C LEU A 236 3.18 6.39 -7.10
N ARG A 237 3.98 7.28 -7.69
CA ARG A 237 5.40 7.41 -7.39
C ARG A 237 5.75 8.87 -7.17
N LEU A 238 6.26 9.15 -5.98
CA LEU A 238 6.55 10.50 -5.55
C LEU A 238 8.02 10.67 -5.23
N ILE A 239 8.57 11.82 -5.63
CA ILE A 239 9.87 12.26 -5.16
C ILE A 239 9.63 13.24 -4.03
N VAL A 240 9.78 12.77 -2.80
CA VAL A 240 9.60 13.57 -1.59
C VAL A 240 10.92 14.28 -1.30
N GLN A 241 10.86 15.61 -1.18
CA GLN A 241 12.02 16.44 -0.88
C GLN A 241 11.87 17.08 0.50
N GLY A 242 12.97 17.49 1.09
CA GLY A 242 12.94 18.27 2.33
C GLY A 242 12.28 19.64 2.10
N LEU A 243 11.72 20.20 3.17
CA LEU A 243 11.19 21.57 3.13
C LEU A 243 12.32 22.55 2.78
N THR A 244 12.11 23.40 1.78
CA THR A 244 13.09 24.38 1.32
C THR A 244 12.94 25.70 2.05
N GLU A 245 11.71 26.10 2.32
CA GLU A 245 11.39 27.39 2.92
C GLU A 245 11.75 27.40 4.43
N PRO A 246 12.57 28.37 4.90
CA PRO A 246 12.97 28.45 6.31
C PRO A 246 11.77 28.57 7.26
N ALA A 247 10.72 29.28 6.87
CA ALA A 247 9.50 29.45 7.65
C ALA A 247 8.77 28.10 7.87
N GLU A 248 8.63 27.29 6.81
CA GLU A 248 8.05 25.95 6.91
C GLU A 248 8.89 25.00 7.77
N ARG A 249 10.21 25.06 7.65
CA ARG A 249 11.13 24.26 8.48
C ARG A 249 11.01 24.62 9.96
N LEU A 250 10.91 25.91 10.28
CA LEU A 250 10.73 26.37 11.66
C LEU A 250 9.37 25.94 12.21
N GLU A 251 8.32 26.03 11.39
CA GLU A 251 6.98 25.58 11.77
C GLU A 251 6.95 24.05 11.99
N ALA A 252 7.55 23.27 11.12
CA ALA A 252 7.68 21.82 11.29
C ALA A 252 8.41 21.48 12.61
N TYR A 253 9.51 22.19 12.92
CA TYR A 253 10.22 22.02 14.19
C TYR A 253 9.32 22.34 15.39
N ARG A 254 8.58 23.45 15.35
CA ARG A 254 7.65 23.84 16.44
C ARG A 254 6.59 22.78 16.68
N ARG A 255 5.98 22.27 15.62
CA ARG A 255 4.94 21.21 15.71
C ARG A 255 5.49 19.90 16.23
N VAL A 256 6.66 19.46 15.76
CA VAL A 256 7.32 18.26 16.27
C VAL A 256 7.67 18.43 17.75
N ARG A 257 8.18 19.61 18.16
CA ARG A 257 8.50 19.87 19.54
C ARG A 257 7.26 19.89 20.44
N ALA A 258 6.16 20.49 19.99
CA ALA A 258 4.87 20.47 20.69
C ALA A 258 4.36 19.04 20.89
N TYR A 259 4.44 18.21 19.84
CA TYR A 259 4.09 16.80 19.92
C TYR A 259 4.96 16.04 20.92
N LEU A 260 6.27 16.20 20.89
CA LEU A 260 7.19 15.53 21.83
C LEU A 260 6.96 15.97 23.29
N THR A 261 6.55 17.21 23.50
CA THR A 261 6.25 17.74 24.84
C THR A 261 4.93 17.21 25.38
N SER A 262 3.88 17.18 24.57
CA SER A 262 2.54 16.72 24.96
C SER A 262 1.78 16.12 23.77
N PRO A 263 2.01 14.84 23.44
CA PRO A 263 1.37 14.19 22.28
C PRO A 263 -0.17 14.26 22.34
N ARG A 264 -0.75 14.00 23.52
CA ARG A 264 -2.20 14.04 23.71
C ARG A 264 -2.80 15.40 23.47
N ALA A 265 -2.17 16.47 23.99
CA ALA A 265 -2.66 17.83 23.79
C ALA A 265 -2.66 18.22 22.29
N MET A 266 -1.63 17.81 21.56
CA MET A 266 -1.55 18.06 20.13
C MET A 266 -2.63 17.27 19.35
N ILE A 267 -2.82 16.00 19.65
CA ILE A 267 -3.88 15.19 19.02
C ILE A 267 -5.26 15.80 19.30
N THR A 268 -5.51 16.22 20.54
CA THR A 268 -6.77 16.89 20.90
C THR A 268 -6.96 18.20 20.12
N ALA A 269 -5.89 18.96 19.91
CA ALA A 269 -5.96 20.22 19.15
C ALA A 269 -6.33 20.02 17.67
N TYR A 270 -6.00 18.86 17.09
CA TYR A 270 -6.33 18.51 15.71
C TYR A 270 -7.50 17.52 15.57
N ALA A 271 -8.21 17.22 16.67
CA ALA A 271 -9.25 16.19 16.66
C ALA A 271 -10.41 16.49 15.69
N ASP A 272 -10.84 17.75 15.64
CA ASP A 272 -11.93 18.17 14.74
C ASP A 272 -11.50 18.08 13.25
N GLU A 273 -10.26 18.47 12.95
CA GLU A 273 -9.71 18.37 11.58
C GLU A 273 -9.57 16.90 11.16
N ILE A 274 -9.08 16.03 12.05
CA ILE A 274 -8.96 14.58 11.79
C ILE A 274 -10.36 14.00 11.54
N LEU A 275 -11.36 14.37 12.34
CA LEU A 275 -12.73 13.87 12.17
C LEU A 275 -13.32 14.32 10.83
N ALA A 276 -13.15 15.58 10.47
CA ALA A 276 -13.62 16.12 9.19
C ALA A 276 -12.93 15.38 8.01
N MET A 277 -11.61 15.26 8.02
CA MET A 277 -10.86 14.54 6.97
C MET A 277 -11.27 13.06 6.87
N ARG A 278 -11.54 12.39 8.01
CA ARG A 278 -12.04 11.00 8.01
C ARG A 278 -13.40 10.90 7.31
N GLN A 279 -14.31 11.83 7.58
CA GLN A 279 -15.62 11.88 6.94
C GLN A 279 -15.51 12.15 5.44
N GLU A 280 -14.65 13.08 5.04
CA GLU A 280 -14.36 13.36 3.63
C GLU A 280 -13.79 12.14 2.91
N VAL A 281 -12.78 11.46 3.49
CA VAL A 281 -12.23 10.22 2.94
C VAL A 281 -13.30 9.14 2.80
N GLN A 282 -14.16 8.97 3.81
CA GLN A 282 -15.24 7.98 3.72
C GLN A 282 -16.22 8.32 2.59
N THR A 283 -16.69 9.56 2.54
CA THR A 283 -17.63 10.00 1.48
C THR A 283 -17.01 9.84 0.08
N ALA A 284 -15.74 10.20 -0.06
CA ALA A 284 -15.01 10.02 -1.31
C ALA A 284 -14.86 8.54 -1.70
N ARG A 285 -14.59 7.65 -0.73
CA ARG A 285 -14.52 6.18 -0.98
C ARG A 285 -15.84 5.62 -1.50
N ASP A 286 -16.96 6.05 -0.91
CA ASP A 286 -18.28 5.59 -1.29
C ASP A 286 -18.71 6.12 -2.67
N LEU A 287 -18.23 7.33 -3.04
CA LEU A 287 -18.48 7.95 -4.34
C LEU A 287 -17.56 7.42 -5.46
N ALA A 288 -16.30 7.13 -5.17
CA ALA A 288 -15.28 6.80 -6.17
C ALA A 288 -15.69 5.70 -7.20
N PRO A 289 -16.40 4.61 -6.82
CA PRO A 289 -16.85 3.60 -7.78
C PRO A 289 -17.84 4.14 -8.82
N GLN A 290 -18.57 5.22 -8.50
CA GLN A 290 -19.63 5.80 -9.34
C GLN A 290 -19.11 6.93 -10.23
N VAL A 291 -17.90 7.47 -9.95
CA VAL A 291 -17.31 8.56 -10.71
C VAL A 291 -16.93 8.08 -12.12
N LYS A 292 -17.37 8.82 -13.14
CA LYS A 292 -17.13 8.52 -14.55
C LYS A 292 -16.01 9.39 -15.11
N LEU A 293 -15.32 8.90 -16.13
CA LEU A 293 -14.38 9.70 -16.90
C LEU A 293 -15.16 10.51 -17.94
N SER A 294 -14.84 11.81 -18.09
CA SER A 294 -15.33 12.56 -19.25
C SER A 294 -14.54 12.19 -20.51
N PRO A 295 -15.12 12.28 -21.72
CA PRO A 295 -14.39 12.04 -22.97
C PRO A 295 -13.12 12.90 -23.11
N GLU A 296 -13.16 14.14 -22.61
CA GLU A 296 -12.01 15.06 -22.60
C GLU A 296 -10.90 14.59 -21.65
N ALA A 297 -11.28 14.00 -20.50
CA ALA A 297 -10.31 13.43 -19.54
C ALA A 297 -9.67 12.16 -20.11
N GLU A 298 -10.43 11.28 -20.73
CA GLU A 298 -9.93 10.08 -21.40
C GLU A 298 -8.92 10.47 -22.50
N HIS A 299 -9.30 11.38 -23.39
CA HIS A 299 -8.43 11.83 -24.46
C HIS A 299 -7.15 12.48 -23.93
N ALA A 300 -7.26 13.37 -22.93
CA ALA A 300 -6.11 14.04 -22.33
C ALA A 300 -5.13 13.05 -21.68
N GLY A 301 -5.65 12.02 -20.99
CA GLY A 301 -4.83 10.99 -20.36
C GLY A 301 -4.09 10.13 -21.37
N LEU A 302 -4.77 9.63 -22.40
CA LEU A 302 -4.17 8.81 -23.45
C LEU A 302 -3.15 9.61 -24.28
N GLU A 303 -3.47 10.84 -24.64
CA GLU A 303 -2.55 11.72 -25.38
C GLU A 303 -1.27 11.99 -24.58
N LEU A 304 -1.39 12.22 -23.27
CA LEU A 304 -0.25 12.43 -22.38
C LEU A 304 0.68 11.21 -22.35
N VAL A 305 0.15 10.01 -22.16
CA VAL A 305 0.93 8.78 -22.10
C VAL A 305 1.61 8.51 -23.43
N HIS A 306 0.90 8.70 -24.55
CA HIS A 306 1.45 8.55 -25.89
C HIS A 306 2.60 9.55 -26.16
N ARG A 307 2.43 10.84 -25.86
CA ARG A 307 3.48 11.86 -26.04
C ARG A 307 4.70 11.62 -25.16
N LEU A 308 4.49 11.08 -23.95
CA LEU A 308 5.58 10.75 -23.04
C LEU A 308 6.25 9.42 -23.38
N GLN A 309 5.72 8.65 -24.35
CA GLN A 309 6.22 7.34 -24.73
C GLN A 309 6.34 6.40 -23.50
N VAL A 310 5.26 6.27 -22.76
CA VAL A 310 5.15 5.35 -21.61
C VAL A 310 4.47 4.07 -22.12
N ASP A 311 5.20 2.96 -22.14
CA ASP A 311 4.71 1.69 -22.70
C ASP A 311 3.81 0.89 -21.74
N SER A 312 3.77 1.27 -20.48
CA SER A 312 3.05 0.53 -19.44
C SER A 312 1.59 0.93 -19.33
N LEU A 313 0.66 0.06 -19.70
CA LEU A 313 -0.79 0.25 -19.49
C LEU A 313 -1.19 0.53 -18.02
N ARG A 314 -0.32 0.18 -17.08
CA ARG A 314 -0.53 0.54 -15.67
C ARG A 314 -0.48 2.06 -15.44
N ALA A 315 0.17 2.82 -16.32
CA ALA A 315 0.20 4.27 -16.21
C ALA A 315 -1.18 4.86 -16.43
N GLU A 316 -1.87 4.44 -17.51
CA GLU A 316 -3.23 4.90 -17.83
C GLU A 316 -4.21 4.45 -16.76
N ILE A 317 -4.21 3.16 -16.42
CA ILE A 317 -5.12 2.58 -15.42
C ILE A 317 -4.96 3.34 -14.09
N THR A 318 -3.73 3.49 -13.60
CA THR A 318 -3.48 4.20 -12.34
C THR A 318 -3.87 5.67 -12.43
N MET A 319 -3.60 6.34 -13.56
CA MET A 319 -3.92 7.74 -13.76
C MET A 319 -5.44 7.98 -13.72
N PHE A 320 -6.21 7.14 -14.40
CA PHE A 320 -7.66 7.23 -14.39
C PHE A 320 -8.26 6.89 -13.02
N GLU A 321 -7.75 5.86 -12.34
CA GLU A 321 -8.20 5.53 -10.98
C GLU A 321 -7.82 6.61 -9.95
N ALA A 322 -6.65 7.23 -10.09
CA ALA A 322 -6.25 8.36 -9.25
C ALA A 322 -7.11 9.61 -9.53
N ALA A 323 -7.43 9.87 -10.79
CA ALA A 323 -8.31 10.98 -11.17
C ALA A 323 -9.76 10.79 -10.67
N ARG A 324 -10.28 9.55 -10.69
CA ARG A 324 -11.57 9.21 -10.08
C ARG A 324 -11.56 9.47 -8.58
N ALA A 325 -10.50 9.04 -7.89
CA ALA A 325 -10.32 9.32 -6.46
C ALA A 325 -10.22 10.82 -6.18
N TYR A 326 -9.53 11.57 -7.04
CA TYR A 326 -9.40 13.03 -6.90
C TYR A 326 -10.74 13.74 -7.10
N ALA A 327 -11.49 13.39 -8.16
CA ALA A 327 -12.83 13.94 -8.40
C ALA A 327 -13.80 13.59 -7.27
N SER A 328 -13.74 12.36 -6.74
CA SER A 328 -14.60 11.95 -5.61
C SER A 328 -14.24 12.70 -4.32
N ALA A 329 -12.97 13.03 -4.08
CA ALA A 329 -12.55 13.86 -2.95
C ALA A 329 -13.15 15.27 -3.03
N ASP A 330 -13.34 15.80 -4.25
CA ASP A 330 -14.05 17.06 -4.50
C ASP A 330 -15.59 16.90 -4.61
N ALA A 331 -16.13 15.75 -4.20
CA ALA A 331 -17.56 15.41 -4.31
C ALA A 331 -18.13 15.55 -5.73
N ARG A 332 -17.32 15.33 -6.76
CA ARG A 332 -17.73 15.36 -8.18
C ARG A 332 -17.96 13.96 -8.72
N ALA A 333 -19.02 13.81 -9.53
CA ALA A 333 -19.38 12.54 -10.15
C ALA A 333 -18.67 12.29 -11.49
N GLU A 334 -17.87 13.24 -11.96
CA GLU A 334 -17.19 13.17 -13.26
C GLU A 334 -15.76 13.74 -13.16
N VAL A 335 -14.83 13.04 -13.81
CA VAL A 335 -13.43 13.45 -13.92
C VAL A 335 -13.27 14.44 -15.05
N SER A 336 -12.57 15.54 -14.80
CA SER A 336 -12.19 16.55 -15.78
C SER A 336 -10.75 16.38 -16.28
N SER A 337 -10.40 17.04 -17.38
CA SER A 337 -9.01 17.11 -17.86
C SER A 337 -8.06 17.79 -16.85
N ALA A 338 -8.57 18.66 -15.97
CA ALA A 338 -7.79 19.28 -14.91
C ALA A 338 -7.35 18.27 -13.84
N ASP A 339 -8.21 17.29 -13.52
CA ASP A 339 -7.88 16.21 -12.57
C ASP A 339 -6.75 15.34 -13.13
N ILE A 340 -6.83 15.01 -14.41
CA ILE A 340 -5.76 14.28 -15.11
C ILE A 340 -4.42 15.04 -14.97
N ARG A 341 -4.40 16.35 -15.20
CA ARG A 341 -3.18 17.15 -15.04
C ARG A 341 -2.63 17.13 -13.62
N THR A 342 -3.49 17.10 -12.63
CA THR A 342 -3.10 17.07 -11.22
C THR A 342 -2.47 15.74 -10.82
N VAL A 343 -3.05 14.60 -11.25
CA VAL A 343 -2.57 13.28 -10.86
C VAL A 343 -1.47 12.73 -11.77
N ALA A 344 -1.37 13.19 -13.01
CA ALA A 344 -0.43 12.67 -14.00
C ALA A 344 1.04 12.66 -13.54
N PRO A 345 1.58 13.70 -12.89
CA PRO A 345 2.98 13.66 -12.44
C PRO A 345 3.27 12.49 -11.51
N MET A 346 2.33 12.14 -10.61
CA MET A 346 2.47 11.05 -9.65
C MET A 346 2.34 9.67 -10.31
N THR A 347 1.64 9.58 -11.44
CA THR A 347 1.36 8.31 -12.13
C THR A 347 2.38 7.96 -13.21
N VAL A 348 2.92 8.95 -13.94
CA VAL A 348 3.85 8.71 -15.05
C VAL A 348 5.33 8.82 -14.67
N ARG A 349 5.63 9.47 -13.52
CA ARG A 349 7.01 9.63 -13.02
C ARG A 349 7.69 8.27 -12.83
N LEU A 350 8.97 8.18 -13.22
CA LEU A 350 9.79 6.97 -13.10
C LEU A 350 9.27 5.75 -13.90
N ARG A 351 8.38 5.94 -14.90
CA ARG A 351 7.89 4.87 -15.78
C ARG A 351 8.65 4.76 -17.11
N ARG A 352 9.39 5.79 -17.47
CA ARG A 352 10.22 5.75 -18.69
C ARG A 352 11.49 4.95 -18.40
N SER A 353 11.74 3.96 -19.22
CA SER A 353 13.00 3.22 -19.20
C SER A 353 13.89 3.70 -20.32
N GLN A 354 15.02 4.31 -19.99
CA GLN A 354 16.04 4.72 -20.97
C GLN A 354 16.52 3.51 -21.77
N PHE A 355 16.74 2.39 -21.09
CA PHE A 355 17.16 1.14 -21.72
C PHE A 355 16.17 0.65 -22.79
N ILE A 356 14.87 0.64 -22.47
CA ILE A 356 13.82 0.23 -23.43
C ILE A 356 13.80 1.19 -24.62
N SER A 357 13.85 2.51 -24.34
CA SER A 357 13.85 3.52 -25.41
C SER A 357 15.06 3.36 -26.36
N ASP A 358 16.23 3.09 -25.81
CA ASP A 358 17.45 2.88 -26.61
C ASP A 358 17.42 1.54 -27.37
N TYR A 359 16.88 0.49 -26.75
CA TYR A 359 16.68 -0.81 -27.38
C TYR A 359 15.72 -0.74 -28.57
N VAL A 360 14.56 -0.09 -28.41
CA VAL A 360 13.58 0.09 -29.49
C VAL A 360 14.16 0.88 -30.64
N LYS A 361 14.93 1.96 -30.38
CA LYS A 361 15.62 2.72 -31.43
C LYS A 361 16.63 1.87 -32.19
N ALA A 362 17.42 1.06 -31.46
CA ALA A 362 18.39 0.15 -32.10
C ALA A 362 17.69 -0.87 -32.99
N GLN A 363 16.59 -1.47 -32.52
CA GLN A 363 15.78 -2.41 -33.32
C GLN A 363 15.16 -1.75 -34.55
N GLN A 364 14.63 -0.55 -34.44
CA GLN A 364 14.09 0.19 -35.59
C GLN A 364 15.16 0.48 -36.63
N THR A 365 16.38 0.80 -36.21
CA THR A 365 17.50 1.03 -37.12
C THR A 365 17.86 -0.25 -37.86
N GLU A 366 17.99 -1.37 -37.17
CA GLU A 366 18.28 -2.69 -37.74
C GLU A 366 17.15 -3.12 -38.71
N GLU A 367 15.90 -2.92 -38.35
CA GLU A 367 14.76 -3.27 -39.20
C GLU A 367 14.70 -2.41 -40.49
N ASN A 368 15.08 -1.13 -40.40
CA ASN A 368 15.20 -0.26 -41.57
C ASN A 368 16.36 -0.68 -42.47
N GLU A 369 17.51 -1.09 -41.93
CA GLU A 369 18.62 -1.63 -42.70
C GLU A 369 18.20 -2.92 -43.42
N ILE A 370 17.55 -3.86 -42.72
CA ILE A 370 17.02 -5.09 -43.30
C ILE A 370 16.05 -4.78 -44.44
N ARG A 371 15.13 -3.83 -44.24
CA ARG A 371 14.15 -3.44 -45.24
C ARG A 371 14.83 -2.79 -46.43
N GLY A 372 15.82 -1.94 -46.22
CA GLY A 372 16.62 -1.38 -47.32
C GLY A 372 17.31 -2.43 -48.18
N VAL A 373 17.95 -3.43 -47.57
CA VAL A 373 18.56 -4.54 -48.28
C VAL A 373 17.53 -5.38 -49.06
N LEU A 374 16.37 -5.64 -48.44
CA LEU A 374 15.28 -6.37 -49.12
C LEU A 374 14.72 -5.62 -50.32
N ASP A 375 14.59 -4.28 -50.26
CA ASP A 375 14.14 -3.45 -51.35
C ASP A 375 15.17 -3.40 -52.52
N GLU A 376 16.46 -3.41 -52.16
CA GLU A 376 17.53 -3.52 -53.18
C GLU A 376 17.56 -4.87 -53.89
N LEU A 377 17.18 -5.95 -53.17
CA LEU A 377 17.15 -7.34 -53.71
C LEU A 377 15.83 -7.63 -54.45
N ALA A 378 14.82 -6.78 -54.31
CA ALA A 378 13.55 -6.97 -55.00
C ALA A 378 13.76 -6.84 -56.53
N PRO A 379 13.26 -7.76 -57.38
CA PRO A 379 13.40 -7.67 -58.81
C PRO A 379 12.64 -6.41 -59.31
N PRO A 380 13.17 -5.69 -60.35
CA PRO A 380 12.53 -4.49 -60.85
C PRO A 380 11.10 -4.82 -61.28
N THR A 381 10.13 -4.13 -60.72
CA THR A 381 8.71 -4.25 -61.05
C THR A 381 8.60 -3.95 -62.54
N GLN A 382 8.29 -4.97 -63.38
CA GLN A 382 7.97 -4.74 -64.81
C GLN A 382 6.77 -3.82 -64.85
N ALA A 383 7.00 -2.57 -65.28
CA ALA A 383 5.93 -1.65 -65.63
C ALA A 383 5.11 -2.33 -66.74
N ALA A 384 3.86 -2.69 -66.42
CA ALA A 384 2.92 -3.14 -67.44
C ALA A 384 2.70 -2.01 -68.47
N ALA A 385 3.08 -2.28 -69.70
CA ALA A 385 2.81 -1.49 -70.85
C ALA A 385 1.33 -1.55 -71.27
#